data_badf3adf3c7cbb0ec0d29f436b4c3be0
#
_entry.id   badf3adf3c7cbb0ec0d29f436b4c3be0
#
_cell.length_a   1.000
_cell.length_b   1.000
_cell.length_c   1.000
_cell.angle_alpha   90.00
_cell.angle_beta   90.00
_cell.angle_gamma   90.00
#
_symmetry.space_group_name_H-M   'P 1'
#
loop_
_entity.id
_entity.type
_entity.pdbx_description
1 polymer ?
#
loop_
_entity_poly.entity_id
_entity_poly.type
_entity_poly.pdbx_seq_one_letter_code
_entity_poly.pdbx_strand_id
1 'polypeptide(L)'
;MRCEQAAIPGLVDGRGREIMLGMTSTTTFARGQFTETPEFLEKLDRLAQVAVRVGLGLGEGQEVVMTATLDAVPLTRRIIEHAYKAGASLVTTFLSDEQSALLRFRYGPDASFDKAPSWLYDGMAEAYRSGAARLAVTGNDPSLLSKEDPEKVSRVNRATSKAYRPAMELITKHEINWTIVACATPAWARAVFPDLPEEEALARLWSAIFAASRADQVDPVAAWQKHDAGLHARADCLNAKRYSALHFRGPGTDLRVGLADDHLWLGGGTTAGNGRYCVPNMPTEEVFTTPHKDCVEGHVTSTKPLSYQGTMIEEISVRFEAGRIVEARASRGREVLQRMIETDEGARRLGEVSLVPHSSPIAASGLLFLNTLFDENAACHIALGQAYSTCLKNGDTLTKEELEARGANDSLIHVDWMIGSNRIDVDGISATGASEPVMRSGEWA
;
A
#
# COMPACT_ATOMS: atom_id res chain seq x y z
N MET A 1 -33.61 38.13 -11.24
CA MET A 1 -33.71 38.11 -9.75
C MET A 1 -32.31 38.02 -9.23
N ARG A 2 -31.82 39.06 -8.60
CA ARG A 2 -30.51 39.11 -7.96
C ARG A 2 -30.65 38.43 -6.58
N CYS A 3 -29.88 37.39 -6.28
CA CYS A 3 -29.72 36.89 -4.94
C CYS A 3 -28.60 37.65 -4.23
N GLU A 4 -28.96 38.37 -3.20
CA GLU A 4 -28.05 39.07 -2.29
C GLU A 4 -27.15 38.11 -1.53
N GLN A 5 -25.87 38.49 -1.46
CA GLN A 5 -24.86 37.83 -0.65
C GLN A 5 -25.09 38.14 0.83
N ALA A 6 -25.27 37.12 1.64
CA ALA A 6 -25.21 37.25 3.09
C ALA A 6 -23.73 37.24 3.54
N ALA A 7 -23.27 38.37 4.05
CA ALA A 7 -21.96 38.52 4.67
C ALA A 7 -21.96 37.88 6.06
N ILE A 8 -20.98 37.05 6.35
CA ILE A 8 -20.67 36.56 7.72
C ILE A 8 -19.81 37.61 8.39
N PRO A 9 -20.18 38.14 9.59
CA PRO A 9 -19.39 39.21 10.26
C PRO A 9 -18.13 38.63 10.93
N GLY A 10 -16.98 39.20 10.56
CA GLY A 10 -15.91 39.53 11.49
C GLY A 10 -14.94 38.45 11.93
N LEU A 11 -13.87 38.21 11.15
CA LEU A 11 -12.55 37.90 11.72
C LEU A 11 -11.61 39.04 11.29
N VAL A 12 -11.16 39.84 12.27
CA VAL A 12 -10.17 40.91 12.07
C VAL A 12 -8.84 40.51 12.72
N ASP A 13 -7.71 40.86 12.09
CA ASP A 13 -6.39 40.67 12.71
C ASP A 13 -6.20 41.60 13.89
N GLY A 14 -5.17 41.39 14.74
CA GLY A 14 -4.85 42.21 15.90
C GLY A 14 -4.56 43.70 15.58
N ARG A 15 -4.80 44.17 14.35
CA ARG A 15 -4.69 45.56 13.89
C ARG A 15 -5.96 46.07 13.21
N GLY A 16 -7.10 45.36 13.35
CA GLY A 16 -8.39 45.84 12.85
C GLY A 16 -8.58 45.74 11.32
N ARG A 17 -7.83 44.90 10.61
CA ARG A 17 -8.01 44.66 9.17
C ARG A 17 -8.77 43.38 8.94
N GLU A 18 -9.79 43.43 8.07
CA GLU A 18 -10.49 42.23 7.58
C GLU A 18 -9.51 41.27 6.86
N ILE A 19 -9.44 40.06 7.36
CA ILE A 19 -8.70 38.98 6.69
C ILE A 19 -9.60 38.47 5.55
N MET A 20 -9.30 38.86 4.32
CA MET A 20 -9.87 38.23 3.15
C MET A 20 -9.26 36.83 3.05
N LEU A 21 -9.98 35.82 3.57
CA LEU A 21 -9.72 34.43 3.24
C LEU A 21 -9.94 34.27 1.74
N GLY A 22 -8.86 34.02 1.01
CA GLY A 22 -8.92 33.70 -0.40
C GLY A 22 -9.87 32.51 -0.62
N MET A 23 -11.04 32.79 -1.19
CA MET A 23 -11.96 31.78 -1.65
C MET A 23 -11.25 30.97 -2.73
N THR A 24 -10.82 29.76 -2.40
CA THR A 24 -10.53 28.74 -3.39
C THR A 24 -11.79 28.60 -4.26
N SER A 25 -11.65 28.93 -5.52
CA SER A 25 -12.71 28.78 -6.52
C SER A 25 -13.19 27.33 -6.51
N THR A 26 -14.33 27.06 -5.88
CA THR A 26 -15.05 25.80 -6.02
C THR A 26 -15.62 25.78 -7.44
N THR A 27 -14.88 25.21 -8.37
CA THR A 27 -15.38 24.94 -9.72
C THR A 27 -16.45 23.85 -9.58
N THR A 28 -17.71 24.23 -9.67
CA THR A 28 -18.84 23.31 -9.71
C THR A 28 -18.83 22.65 -11.08
N PHE A 29 -18.39 21.42 -11.17
CA PHE A 29 -18.44 20.64 -12.42
C PHE A 29 -19.89 20.19 -12.69
N ALA A 30 -20.33 20.32 -13.93
CA ALA A 30 -21.57 19.70 -14.40
C ALA A 30 -21.40 18.17 -14.41
N ARG A 31 -22.45 17.40 -14.09
CA ARG A 31 -22.43 15.94 -13.99
C ARG A 31 -21.73 15.30 -15.19
N GLY A 32 -20.72 14.48 -14.97
CA GLY A 32 -20.05 13.66 -15.98
C GLY A 32 -18.88 14.32 -16.73
N GLN A 33 -18.48 15.55 -16.43
CA GLN A 33 -17.52 16.29 -17.26
C GLN A 33 -16.08 16.35 -16.75
N PHE A 34 -15.79 16.10 -15.46
CA PHE A 34 -14.42 16.30 -14.98
C PHE A 34 -13.43 15.28 -15.57
N THR A 35 -13.85 14.03 -15.81
CA THR A 35 -13.01 12.97 -16.41
C THR A 35 -12.74 13.18 -17.91
N GLU A 36 -13.40 14.15 -18.53
CA GLU A 36 -13.21 14.51 -19.94
C GLU A 36 -12.42 15.82 -20.11
N THR A 37 -12.07 16.49 -19.00
CA THR A 37 -11.29 17.73 -19.08
C THR A 37 -9.87 17.43 -19.58
N PRO A 38 -9.28 18.34 -20.41
CA PRO A 38 -7.90 18.18 -20.88
C PRO A 38 -6.90 17.97 -19.74
N GLU A 39 -7.06 18.68 -18.62
CA GLU A 39 -6.20 18.57 -17.44
C GLU A 39 -6.27 17.18 -16.81
N PHE A 40 -7.47 16.63 -16.65
CA PHE A 40 -7.64 15.28 -16.12
C PHE A 40 -7.04 14.23 -17.05
N LEU A 41 -7.30 14.34 -18.34
CA LEU A 41 -6.80 13.42 -19.36
C LEU A 41 -5.27 13.44 -19.44
N GLU A 42 -4.66 14.61 -19.26
CA GLU A 42 -3.20 14.76 -19.19
C GLU A 42 -2.62 14.06 -17.96
N LYS A 43 -3.20 14.26 -16.76
CA LYS A 43 -2.76 13.58 -15.53
C LYS A 43 -2.95 12.07 -15.63
N LEU A 44 -4.05 11.62 -16.24
CA LEU A 44 -4.30 10.19 -16.47
C LEU A 44 -3.26 9.59 -17.44
N ASP A 45 -2.86 10.32 -18.45
CA ASP A 45 -1.80 9.92 -19.39
C ASP A 45 -0.43 9.85 -18.69
N ARG A 46 -0.11 10.85 -17.86
CA ARG A 46 1.11 10.87 -17.04
C ARG A 46 1.15 9.68 -16.07
N LEU A 47 0.03 9.33 -15.44
CA LEU A 47 -0.04 8.14 -14.58
C LEU A 47 0.26 6.86 -15.37
N ALA A 48 -0.31 6.72 -16.56
CA ALA A 48 -0.04 5.58 -17.44
C ALA A 48 1.44 5.54 -17.88
N GLN A 49 2.02 6.69 -18.22
CA GLN A 49 3.44 6.81 -18.55
C GLN A 49 4.34 6.35 -17.39
N VAL A 50 4.06 6.81 -16.18
CA VAL A 50 4.80 6.44 -14.97
C VAL A 50 4.66 4.95 -14.68
N ALA A 51 3.45 4.39 -14.78
CA ALA A 51 3.22 2.97 -14.56
C ALA A 51 4.08 2.08 -15.48
N VAL A 52 4.28 2.49 -16.72
CA VAL A 52 5.07 1.71 -17.70
C VAL A 52 6.57 1.98 -17.57
N ARG A 53 6.97 3.26 -17.49
CA ARG A 53 8.39 3.64 -17.57
C ARG A 53 9.13 3.51 -16.25
N VAL A 54 8.45 3.75 -15.14
CA VAL A 54 9.02 3.71 -13.80
C VAL A 54 8.55 2.46 -13.07
N GLY A 55 7.24 2.33 -12.92
CA GLY A 55 6.64 1.20 -12.19
C GLY A 55 7.09 -0.14 -12.75
N LEU A 56 6.79 -0.38 -14.02
CA LEU A 56 7.09 -1.64 -14.66
C LEU A 56 8.56 -1.75 -15.13
N GLY A 57 9.20 -0.63 -15.51
CA GLY A 57 10.52 -0.65 -16.12
C GLY A 57 10.56 -1.53 -17.38
N LEU A 58 9.51 -1.42 -18.21
CA LEU A 58 9.28 -2.30 -19.35
C LEU A 58 10.46 -2.35 -20.30
N GLY A 59 10.87 -3.57 -20.66
CA GLY A 59 11.91 -3.80 -21.66
C GLY A 59 11.36 -3.90 -23.09
N GLU A 60 12.18 -3.52 -24.07
CA GLU A 60 11.87 -3.73 -25.48
C GLU A 60 11.67 -5.22 -25.78
N GLY A 61 10.61 -5.56 -26.54
CA GLY A 61 10.23 -6.92 -26.86
C GLY A 61 9.57 -7.71 -25.75
N GLN A 62 9.41 -7.13 -24.54
CA GLN A 62 8.82 -7.84 -23.41
C GLN A 62 7.29 -7.92 -23.53
N GLU A 63 6.71 -9.05 -23.15
CA GLU A 63 5.26 -9.19 -22.98
C GLU A 63 4.80 -8.62 -21.64
N VAL A 64 3.54 -8.17 -21.58
CA VAL A 64 2.91 -7.66 -20.35
C VAL A 64 1.61 -8.41 -20.10
N VAL A 65 1.48 -8.96 -18.89
CA VAL A 65 0.21 -9.47 -18.36
C VAL A 65 -0.36 -8.42 -17.40
N MET A 66 -1.52 -7.88 -17.76
CA MET A 66 -2.19 -6.85 -17.00
C MET A 66 -3.52 -7.32 -16.42
N THR A 67 -3.79 -6.97 -15.16
CA THR A 67 -5.08 -7.19 -14.50
C THR A 67 -5.69 -5.86 -14.10
N ALA A 68 -7.00 -5.67 -14.30
CA ALA A 68 -7.71 -4.46 -13.92
C ALA A 68 -9.21 -4.75 -13.71
N THR A 69 -9.93 -3.80 -13.10
CA THR A 69 -11.40 -3.82 -13.07
C THR A 69 -11.98 -3.18 -14.34
N LEU A 70 -13.24 -3.43 -14.64
CA LEU A 70 -13.94 -2.78 -15.77
C LEU A 70 -13.94 -1.24 -15.66
N ASP A 71 -14.06 -0.70 -14.45
CA ASP A 71 -14.04 0.75 -14.22
C ASP A 71 -12.68 1.38 -14.56
N ALA A 72 -11.60 0.59 -14.55
CA ALA A 72 -10.26 1.05 -14.86
C ALA A 72 -9.95 1.07 -16.38
N VAL A 73 -10.88 0.71 -17.26
CA VAL A 73 -10.66 0.63 -18.72
C VAL A 73 -10.05 1.92 -19.32
N PRO A 74 -10.47 3.15 -18.93
CA PRO A 74 -9.86 4.37 -19.47
C PRO A 74 -8.35 4.49 -19.17
N LEU A 75 -7.91 4.15 -17.96
CA LEU A 75 -6.49 4.10 -17.58
C LEU A 75 -5.78 2.92 -18.26
N THR A 76 -6.41 1.75 -18.27
CA THR A 76 -5.88 0.53 -18.89
C THR A 76 -5.50 0.76 -20.35
N ARG A 77 -6.36 1.43 -21.14
CA ARG A 77 -6.08 1.74 -22.55
C ARG A 77 -4.87 2.65 -22.73
N ARG A 78 -4.67 3.63 -21.85
CA ARG A 78 -3.48 4.49 -21.87
C ARG A 78 -2.21 3.73 -21.50
N ILE A 79 -2.29 2.87 -20.50
CA ILE A 79 -1.16 2.00 -20.12
C ILE A 79 -0.76 1.11 -21.30
N ILE A 80 -1.72 0.50 -22.00
CA ILE A 80 -1.46 -0.33 -23.21
C ILE A 80 -0.77 0.50 -24.30
N GLU A 81 -1.25 1.73 -24.55
CA GLU A 81 -0.63 2.63 -25.52
C GLU A 81 0.82 2.95 -25.16
N HIS A 82 1.08 3.32 -23.88
CA HIS A 82 2.44 3.57 -23.40
C HIS A 82 3.31 2.32 -23.43
N ALA A 83 2.77 1.13 -23.13
CA ALA A 83 3.50 -0.14 -23.20
C ALA A 83 3.96 -0.44 -24.63
N TYR A 84 3.08 -0.32 -25.63
CA TYR A 84 3.48 -0.50 -27.02
C TYR A 84 4.46 0.58 -27.52
N LYS A 85 4.28 1.84 -27.10
CA LYS A 85 5.27 2.91 -27.38
C LYS A 85 6.63 2.67 -26.73
N ALA A 86 6.67 1.92 -25.64
CA ALA A 86 7.89 1.51 -24.96
C ALA A 86 8.50 0.21 -25.54
N GLY A 87 7.87 -0.38 -26.57
CA GLY A 87 8.38 -1.57 -27.25
C GLY A 87 7.83 -2.92 -26.76
N ALA A 88 6.69 -2.93 -26.01
CA ALA A 88 6.04 -4.20 -25.68
C ALA A 88 5.75 -5.04 -26.93
N SER A 89 6.02 -6.33 -26.88
CA SER A 89 5.67 -7.26 -27.97
C SER A 89 4.20 -7.64 -27.94
N LEU A 90 3.63 -7.79 -26.75
CA LEU A 90 2.23 -8.15 -26.54
C LEU A 90 1.76 -7.64 -25.17
N VAL A 91 0.53 -7.11 -25.10
CA VAL A 91 -0.14 -6.78 -23.83
C VAL A 91 -1.42 -7.60 -23.72
N THR A 92 -1.42 -8.55 -22.78
CA THR A 92 -2.61 -9.36 -22.47
C THR A 92 -3.30 -8.79 -21.23
N THR A 93 -4.58 -8.45 -21.36
CA THR A 93 -5.34 -7.80 -20.28
C THR A 93 -6.47 -8.70 -19.81
N PHE A 94 -6.55 -8.91 -18.49
CA PHE A 94 -7.65 -9.58 -17.81
C PHE A 94 -8.48 -8.53 -17.06
N LEU A 95 -9.72 -8.35 -17.47
CA LEU A 95 -10.66 -7.43 -16.83
C LEU A 95 -11.61 -8.23 -15.92
N SER A 96 -11.74 -7.76 -14.68
CA SER A 96 -12.69 -8.33 -13.70
C SER A 96 -13.89 -7.41 -13.51
N ASP A 97 -15.05 -8.04 -13.33
CA ASP A 97 -16.30 -7.35 -12.98
C ASP A 97 -16.72 -7.72 -11.55
N GLU A 98 -16.72 -6.75 -10.67
CA GLU A 98 -17.08 -6.93 -9.27
C GLU A 98 -18.54 -7.37 -9.07
N GLN A 99 -19.43 -6.89 -9.93
CA GLN A 99 -20.85 -7.30 -9.88
C GLN A 99 -21.01 -8.78 -10.24
N SER A 100 -20.26 -9.27 -11.23
CA SER A 100 -20.19 -10.70 -11.54
C SER A 100 -19.68 -11.54 -10.38
N ALA A 101 -18.72 -11.03 -9.61
CA ALA A 101 -18.26 -11.70 -8.41
C ALA A 101 -19.39 -11.82 -7.35
N LEU A 102 -20.16 -10.75 -7.11
CA LEU A 102 -21.31 -10.78 -6.20
C LEU A 102 -22.41 -11.77 -6.66
N LEU A 103 -22.65 -11.91 -7.96
CA LEU A 103 -23.62 -12.88 -8.49
C LEU A 103 -23.25 -14.31 -8.12
N ARG A 104 -21.95 -14.63 -8.02
CA ARG A 104 -21.50 -15.95 -7.55
C ARG A 104 -21.91 -16.20 -6.10
N PHE A 105 -21.80 -15.21 -5.20
CA PHE A 105 -22.20 -15.34 -3.80
C PHE A 105 -23.73 -15.50 -3.67
N ARG A 106 -24.51 -14.84 -4.51
CA ARG A 106 -25.97 -14.85 -4.47
C ARG A 106 -26.59 -16.10 -5.11
N TYR A 107 -26.04 -16.57 -6.21
CA TYR A 107 -26.66 -17.59 -7.07
C TYR A 107 -25.78 -18.82 -7.34
N GLY A 108 -24.50 -18.76 -7.02
CA GLY A 108 -23.59 -19.87 -7.23
C GLY A 108 -23.91 -21.05 -6.31
N PRO A 109 -23.80 -22.31 -6.78
CA PRO A 109 -23.94 -23.48 -5.94
C PRO A 109 -22.83 -23.52 -4.89
N ASP A 110 -23.09 -24.09 -3.71
CA ASP A 110 -22.16 -24.10 -2.58
C ASP A 110 -20.76 -24.61 -2.97
N ALA A 111 -20.67 -25.67 -3.73
CA ALA A 111 -19.39 -26.21 -4.23
C ALA A 111 -18.59 -25.24 -5.14
N SER A 112 -19.22 -24.15 -5.60
CA SER A 112 -18.52 -23.14 -6.39
C SER A 112 -17.51 -22.35 -5.55
N PHE A 113 -17.77 -22.17 -4.25
CA PHE A 113 -16.90 -21.37 -3.37
C PHE A 113 -15.52 -22.01 -3.13
N ASP A 114 -15.37 -23.31 -3.37
CA ASP A 114 -14.08 -24.03 -3.30
C ASP A 114 -13.35 -24.10 -4.65
N LYS A 115 -13.81 -23.39 -5.69
CA LYS A 115 -13.22 -23.42 -7.02
C LYS A 115 -12.59 -22.08 -7.40
N ALA A 116 -11.49 -22.16 -8.11
CA ALA A 116 -10.86 -21.04 -8.79
C ALA A 116 -10.46 -21.46 -10.21
N PRO A 117 -10.35 -20.53 -11.18
CA PRO A 117 -9.97 -20.83 -12.54
C PRO A 117 -8.44 -21.10 -12.62
N SER A 118 -8.00 -22.29 -12.23
CA SER A 118 -6.58 -22.64 -12.20
C SER A 118 -5.90 -22.43 -13.56
N TRP A 119 -6.58 -22.78 -14.67
CA TRP A 119 -6.08 -22.58 -16.02
C TRP A 119 -5.66 -21.12 -16.29
N LEU A 120 -6.35 -20.14 -15.71
CA LEU A 120 -6.02 -18.73 -15.85
C LEU A 120 -4.71 -18.41 -15.13
N TYR A 121 -4.58 -18.86 -13.89
CA TYR A 121 -3.40 -18.59 -13.06
C TYR A 121 -2.18 -19.41 -13.52
N ASP A 122 -2.39 -20.63 -14.00
CA ASP A 122 -1.34 -21.43 -14.62
C ASP A 122 -0.83 -20.76 -15.91
N GLY A 123 -1.73 -20.19 -16.73
CA GLY A 123 -1.37 -19.39 -17.90
C GLY A 123 -0.59 -18.12 -17.55
N MET A 124 -0.97 -17.41 -16.48
CA MET A 124 -0.20 -16.28 -15.97
C MET A 124 1.20 -16.72 -15.51
N ALA A 125 1.30 -17.81 -14.75
CA ALA A 125 2.58 -18.33 -14.28
C ALA A 125 3.49 -18.72 -15.45
N GLU A 126 2.94 -19.30 -16.51
CA GLU A 126 3.69 -19.65 -17.72
C GLU A 126 4.20 -18.41 -18.46
N ALA A 127 3.35 -17.38 -18.61
CA ALA A 127 3.76 -16.10 -19.19
C ALA A 127 4.90 -15.46 -18.38
N TYR A 128 4.81 -15.48 -17.05
CA TYR A 128 5.87 -14.96 -16.17
C TYR A 128 7.17 -15.74 -16.27
N ARG A 129 7.12 -17.08 -16.31
CA ARG A 129 8.32 -17.91 -16.56
C ARG A 129 8.97 -17.62 -17.91
N SER A 130 8.14 -17.22 -18.89
CA SER A 130 8.61 -16.82 -20.22
C SER A 130 9.15 -15.38 -20.26
N GLY A 131 9.16 -14.66 -19.13
CA GLY A 131 9.74 -13.32 -19.00
C GLY A 131 8.74 -12.18 -19.16
N ALA A 132 7.43 -12.45 -19.19
CA ALA A 132 6.42 -11.40 -19.21
C ALA A 132 6.43 -10.59 -17.92
N ALA A 133 6.27 -9.26 -18.04
CA ALA A 133 6.09 -8.36 -16.91
C ALA A 133 4.65 -8.41 -16.40
N ARG A 134 4.46 -8.13 -15.08
CA ARG A 134 3.13 -8.02 -14.46
C ARG A 134 2.76 -6.58 -14.15
N LEU A 135 1.58 -6.12 -14.58
CA LEU A 135 0.98 -4.87 -14.15
C LEU A 135 -0.41 -5.12 -13.57
N ALA A 136 -0.67 -4.62 -12.36
CA ALA A 136 -2.00 -4.66 -11.78
C ALA A 136 -2.54 -3.23 -11.58
N VAL A 137 -3.79 -3.01 -11.99
CA VAL A 137 -4.51 -1.77 -11.70
C VAL A 137 -5.53 -2.09 -10.62
N THR A 138 -5.30 -1.55 -9.40
CA THR A 138 -6.20 -1.69 -8.25
C THR A 138 -7.20 -0.54 -8.21
N GLY A 139 -8.30 -0.72 -7.48
CA GLY A 139 -9.37 0.28 -7.35
C GLY A 139 -10.70 -0.36 -7.00
N ASN A 140 -10.63 -1.55 -6.41
CA ASN A 140 -11.79 -2.34 -6.02
C ASN A 140 -12.60 -1.65 -4.92
N ASP A 141 -13.90 -1.96 -4.87
CA ASP A 141 -14.77 -1.60 -3.75
C ASP A 141 -14.28 -2.30 -2.46
N PRO A 142 -13.77 -1.58 -1.45
CA PRO A 142 -13.28 -2.19 -0.22
C PRO A 142 -14.40 -2.84 0.61
N SER A 143 -15.66 -2.52 0.31
CA SER A 143 -16.84 -3.03 1.00
C SER A 143 -17.61 -4.10 0.23
N LEU A 144 -17.13 -4.50 -0.97
CA LEU A 144 -17.85 -5.36 -1.90
C LEU A 144 -18.46 -6.61 -1.25
N LEU A 145 -17.67 -7.31 -0.45
CA LEU A 145 -18.07 -8.57 0.18
C LEU A 145 -18.49 -8.41 1.66
N SER A 146 -18.60 -7.18 2.16
CA SER A 146 -18.90 -6.92 3.58
C SER A 146 -20.25 -7.45 4.07
N LYS A 147 -21.18 -7.71 3.16
CA LYS A 147 -22.54 -8.25 3.46
C LYS A 147 -22.67 -9.73 3.11
N GLU A 148 -21.65 -10.34 2.54
CA GLU A 148 -21.66 -11.74 2.16
C GLU A 148 -21.23 -12.62 3.34
N ASP A 149 -21.57 -13.91 3.28
CA ASP A 149 -21.21 -14.89 4.31
C ASP A 149 -19.67 -15.00 4.44
N PRO A 150 -19.10 -14.67 5.62
CA PRO A 150 -17.63 -14.68 5.81
C PRO A 150 -16.98 -16.05 5.57
N GLU A 151 -17.71 -17.16 5.83
CA GLU A 151 -17.19 -18.50 5.55
C GLU A 151 -17.05 -18.74 4.05
N LYS A 152 -18.05 -18.35 3.25
CA LYS A 152 -17.99 -18.44 1.80
C LYS A 152 -16.88 -17.57 1.23
N VAL A 153 -16.72 -16.33 1.74
CA VAL A 153 -15.64 -15.43 1.36
C VAL A 153 -14.27 -16.05 1.64
N SER A 154 -14.09 -16.64 2.83
CA SER A 154 -12.86 -17.34 3.20
C SER A 154 -12.56 -18.54 2.29
N ARG A 155 -13.56 -19.33 1.91
CA ARG A 155 -13.43 -20.46 0.98
C ARG A 155 -12.99 -19.99 -0.40
N VAL A 156 -13.61 -18.95 -0.95
CA VAL A 156 -13.23 -18.35 -2.24
C VAL A 156 -11.79 -17.84 -2.20
N ASN A 157 -11.41 -17.10 -1.16
CA ASN A 157 -10.06 -16.57 -1.00
C ASN A 157 -9.01 -17.70 -0.94
N ARG A 158 -9.29 -18.76 -0.16
CA ARG A 158 -8.40 -19.92 -0.05
C ARG A 158 -8.24 -20.65 -1.39
N ALA A 159 -9.34 -20.87 -2.11
CA ALA A 159 -9.30 -21.53 -3.42
C ALA A 159 -8.51 -20.69 -4.44
N THR A 160 -8.73 -19.37 -4.44
CA THR A 160 -8.04 -18.43 -5.33
C THR A 160 -6.54 -18.35 -4.98
N SER A 161 -6.18 -18.19 -3.71
CA SER A 161 -4.77 -18.13 -3.27
C SER A 161 -4.02 -19.42 -3.63
N LYS A 162 -4.67 -20.59 -3.42
CA LYS A 162 -4.07 -21.87 -3.81
C LYS A 162 -3.82 -21.95 -5.31
N ALA A 163 -4.79 -21.54 -6.13
CA ALA A 163 -4.67 -21.58 -7.58
C ALA A 163 -3.65 -20.57 -8.11
N TYR A 164 -3.57 -19.38 -7.51
CA TYR A 164 -2.67 -18.30 -7.94
C TYR A 164 -1.24 -18.47 -7.43
N ARG A 165 -1.01 -19.36 -6.47
CA ARG A 165 0.30 -19.56 -5.84
C ARG A 165 1.48 -19.70 -6.83
N PRO A 166 1.41 -20.49 -7.94
CA PRO A 166 2.53 -20.62 -8.87
C PRO A 166 2.95 -19.31 -9.54
N ALA A 167 2.00 -18.40 -9.79
CA ALA A 167 2.28 -17.08 -10.33
C ALA A 167 2.78 -16.12 -9.23
N MET A 168 2.19 -16.19 -8.04
CA MET A 168 2.61 -15.36 -6.89
C MET A 168 4.04 -15.62 -6.45
N GLU A 169 4.51 -16.86 -6.49
CA GLU A 169 5.89 -17.19 -6.15
C GLU A 169 6.91 -16.47 -7.03
N LEU A 170 6.62 -16.30 -8.33
CA LEU A 170 7.49 -15.55 -9.25
C LEU A 170 7.48 -14.04 -8.95
N ILE A 171 6.33 -13.52 -8.52
CA ILE A 171 6.15 -12.11 -8.17
C ILE A 171 6.86 -11.79 -6.85
N THR A 172 6.59 -12.57 -5.80
CA THR A 172 7.12 -12.32 -4.44
C THR A 172 8.62 -12.55 -4.32
N LYS A 173 9.18 -13.46 -5.15
CA LYS A 173 10.63 -13.66 -5.27
C LYS A 173 11.31 -12.65 -6.19
N HIS A 174 10.57 -11.68 -6.71
CA HIS A 174 11.07 -10.71 -7.69
C HIS A 174 11.77 -11.36 -8.91
N GLU A 175 11.32 -12.53 -9.35
CA GLU A 175 11.88 -13.17 -10.55
C GLU A 175 11.52 -12.39 -11.83
N ILE A 176 10.42 -11.65 -11.80
CA ILE A 176 9.94 -10.78 -12.89
C ILE A 176 9.78 -9.35 -12.41
N ASN A 177 9.89 -8.39 -13.32
CA ASN A 177 9.51 -7.01 -13.06
C ASN A 177 7.98 -6.86 -13.00
N TRP A 178 7.51 -6.13 -11.99
CA TRP A 178 6.09 -5.94 -11.78
C TRP A 178 5.79 -4.60 -11.10
N THR A 179 4.54 -4.15 -11.27
CA THR A 179 4.05 -2.96 -10.57
C THR A 179 2.54 -3.04 -10.30
N ILE A 180 2.12 -2.33 -9.26
CA ILE A 180 0.72 -2.07 -8.95
C ILE A 180 0.51 -0.56 -9.00
N VAL A 181 -0.53 -0.12 -9.71
CA VAL A 181 -1.00 1.26 -9.74
C VAL A 181 -2.47 1.33 -9.40
N ALA A 182 -2.97 2.48 -9.00
CA ALA A 182 -4.37 2.64 -8.63
C ALA A 182 -5.18 3.40 -9.68
N CYS A 183 -6.46 3.05 -9.77
CA CYS A 183 -7.48 3.75 -10.53
C CYS A 183 -8.65 4.07 -9.59
N ALA A 184 -9.04 5.33 -9.45
CA ALA A 184 -10.24 5.66 -8.69
C ALA A 184 -11.48 5.08 -9.37
N THR A 185 -12.30 4.40 -8.60
CA THR A 185 -13.62 3.89 -9.03
C THR A 185 -14.73 4.58 -8.23
N PRO A 186 -15.96 4.66 -8.75
CA PRO A 186 -17.08 5.25 -8.01
C PRO A 186 -17.33 4.55 -6.66
N ALA A 187 -17.22 3.22 -6.63
CA ALA A 187 -17.44 2.45 -5.41
C ALA A 187 -16.37 2.73 -4.34
N TRP A 188 -15.10 2.74 -4.73
CA TRP A 188 -14.01 3.10 -3.82
C TRP A 188 -14.12 4.55 -3.34
N ALA A 189 -14.44 5.49 -4.25
CA ALA A 189 -14.61 6.91 -3.90
C ALA A 189 -15.72 7.11 -2.87
N ARG A 190 -16.88 6.43 -3.01
CA ARG A 190 -17.95 6.46 -2.01
C ARG A 190 -17.54 5.89 -0.66
N ALA A 191 -16.69 4.87 -0.64
CA ALA A 191 -16.20 4.31 0.61
C ALA A 191 -15.25 5.28 1.35
N VAL A 192 -14.38 5.99 0.60
CA VAL A 192 -13.44 6.98 1.16
C VAL A 192 -14.15 8.28 1.56
N PHE A 193 -15.16 8.72 0.80
CA PHE A 193 -15.90 9.97 0.99
C PHE A 193 -17.41 9.73 1.08
N PRO A 194 -17.91 9.08 2.15
CA PRO A 194 -19.31 8.66 2.24
C PRO A 194 -20.30 9.84 2.28
N ASP A 195 -19.84 11.03 2.71
CA ASP A 195 -20.69 12.21 2.88
C ASP A 195 -20.71 13.13 1.64
N LEU A 196 -19.96 12.79 0.59
CA LEU A 196 -19.87 13.61 -0.62
C LEU A 196 -20.75 13.06 -1.76
N PRO A 197 -21.22 13.94 -2.66
CA PRO A 197 -21.77 13.51 -3.94
C PRO A 197 -20.75 12.64 -4.70
N GLU A 198 -21.23 11.61 -5.40
CA GLU A 198 -20.39 10.62 -6.08
C GLU A 198 -19.32 11.25 -6.99
N GLU A 199 -19.70 12.26 -7.75
CA GLU A 199 -18.80 12.93 -8.68
C GLU A 199 -17.69 13.72 -7.98
N GLU A 200 -18.02 14.39 -6.87
CA GLU A 200 -17.05 15.09 -6.05
C GLU A 200 -16.13 14.10 -5.33
N ALA A 201 -16.67 13.02 -4.79
CA ALA A 201 -15.91 11.95 -4.17
C ALA A 201 -14.90 11.33 -5.15
N LEU A 202 -15.35 11.04 -6.37
CA LEU A 202 -14.50 10.48 -7.42
C LEU A 202 -13.39 11.46 -7.84
N ALA A 203 -13.72 12.75 -8.00
CA ALA A 203 -12.75 13.77 -8.35
C ALA A 203 -11.68 13.96 -7.26
N ARG A 204 -12.09 13.94 -5.97
CA ARG A 204 -11.15 14.03 -4.84
C ARG A 204 -10.25 12.80 -4.75
N LEU A 205 -10.79 11.61 -4.96
CA LEU A 205 -9.99 10.38 -4.94
C LEU A 205 -8.97 10.38 -6.08
N TRP A 206 -9.36 10.77 -7.29
CA TRP A 206 -8.42 10.93 -8.40
C TRP A 206 -7.32 11.96 -8.10
N SER A 207 -7.69 13.10 -7.52
CA SER A 207 -6.70 14.12 -7.14
C SER A 207 -5.67 13.55 -6.16
N ALA A 208 -6.12 12.79 -5.16
CA ALA A 208 -5.24 12.16 -4.19
C ALA A 208 -4.33 11.08 -4.83
N ILE A 209 -4.87 10.26 -5.75
CA ILE A 209 -4.09 9.27 -6.49
C ILE A 209 -3.04 9.95 -7.38
N PHE A 210 -3.38 11.00 -8.11
CA PHE A 210 -2.42 11.72 -8.94
C PHE A 210 -1.29 12.35 -8.11
N ALA A 211 -1.62 12.94 -6.96
CA ALA A 211 -0.62 13.50 -6.06
C ALA A 211 0.31 12.42 -5.49
N ALA A 212 -0.25 11.33 -4.96
CA ALA A 212 0.51 10.23 -4.41
C ALA A 212 1.40 9.55 -5.47
N SER A 213 0.89 9.41 -6.71
CA SER A 213 1.63 8.83 -7.83
C SER A 213 2.51 9.85 -8.57
N ARG A 214 2.57 11.11 -8.11
CA ARG A 214 3.32 12.22 -8.76
C ARG A 214 2.90 12.48 -10.21
N ALA A 215 1.74 11.98 -10.62
CA ALA A 215 1.18 12.20 -11.95
C ALA A 215 0.68 13.65 -12.17
N ASP A 216 0.53 14.42 -11.08
CA ASP A 216 0.25 15.86 -11.09
C ASP A 216 1.47 16.73 -11.42
N GLN A 217 2.69 16.15 -11.38
CA GLN A 217 3.92 16.86 -11.69
C GLN A 217 4.09 17.05 -13.21
N VAL A 218 4.81 18.10 -13.61
CA VAL A 218 5.09 18.41 -15.04
C VAL A 218 5.90 17.28 -15.70
N ASP A 219 6.92 16.78 -15.00
CA ASP A 219 7.69 15.60 -15.39
C ASP A 219 7.60 14.53 -14.28
N PRO A 220 6.59 13.67 -14.34
CA PRO A 220 6.36 12.67 -13.31
C PRO A 220 7.44 11.59 -13.29
N VAL A 221 8.08 11.31 -14.43
CA VAL A 221 9.17 10.32 -14.51
C VAL A 221 10.39 10.82 -13.76
N ALA A 222 10.81 12.08 -13.99
CA ALA A 222 11.92 12.69 -13.26
C ALA A 222 11.58 12.85 -11.75
N ALA A 223 10.34 13.18 -11.42
CA ALA A 223 9.89 13.25 -10.02
C ALA A 223 10.02 11.89 -9.31
N TRP A 224 9.62 10.81 -9.98
CA TRP A 224 9.78 9.45 -9.44
C TRP A 224 11.24 9.03 -9.32
N GLN A 225 12.08 9.30 -10.33
CA GLN A 225 13.52 8.99 -10.26
C GLN A 225 14.20 9.69 -9.07
N LYS A 226 13.85 10.96 -8.83
CA LYS A 226 14.35 11.69 -7.66
C LYS A 226 13.85 11.09 -6.35
N HIS A 227 12.57 10.73 -6.29
CA HIS A 227 11.98 10.13 -5.10
C HIS A 227 12.58 8.77 -4.79
N ASP A 228 12.67 7.91 -5.77
CA ASP A 228 13.26 6.58 -5.69
C ASP A 228 14.73 6.63 -5.21
N ALA A 229 15.52 7.52 -5.81
CA ALA A 229 16.88 7.78 -5.34
C ALA A 229 16.92 8.26 -3.88
N GLY A 230 15.92 9.03 -3.44
CA GLY A 230 15.79 9.46 -2.05
C GLY A 230 15.50 8.29 -1.10
N LEU A 231 14.62 7.36 -1.47
CA LEU A 231 14.34 6.15 -0.68
C LEU A 231 15.57 5.25 -0.58
N HIS A 232 16.28 5.03 -1.69
CA HIS A 232 17.54 4.27 -1.67
C HIS A 232 18.59 4.93 -0.77
N ALA A 233 18.79 6.24 -0.87
CA ALA A 233 19.75 6.95 -0.02
C ALA A 233 19.43 6.80 1.48
N ARG A 234 18.14 6.75 1.86
CA ARG A 234 17.69 6.49 3.24
C ARG A 234 17.95 5.05 3.66
N ALA A 235 17.60 4.07 2.81
CA ALA A 235 17.87 2.66 3.05
C ALA A 235 19.38 2.42 3.20
N ASP A 236 20.21 3.00 2.34
CA ASP A 236 21.67 2.90 2.42
C ASP A 236 22.24 3.50 3.72
N CYS A 237 21.71 4.65 4.14
CA CYS A 237 22.09 5.28 5.40
C CYS A 237 21.77 4.35 6.59
N LEU A 238 20.58 3.78 6.66
CA LEU A 238 20.16 2.85 7.70
C LEU A 238 20.99 1.55 7.68
N ASN A 239 21.27 1.03 6.48
CA ASN A 239 22.14 -0.12 6.28
C ASN A 239 23.59 0.14 6.78
N ALA A 240 24.11 1.34 6.54
CA ALA A 240 25.44 1.73 7.02
C ALA A 240 25.50 1.87 8.55
N LYS A 241 24.41 2.33 9.17
CA LYS A 241 24.29 2.50 10.63
C LYS A 241 24.21 1.17 11.40
N ARG A 242 23.66 0.11 10.79
CA ARG A 242 23.56 -1.24 11.37
C ARG A 242 22.98 -1.21 12.79
N TYR A 243 21.85 -0.54 12.98
CA TYR A 243 21.16 -0.53 14.27
C TYR A 243 20.73 -1.97 14.65
N SER A 244 20.87 -2.30 15.93
CA SER A 244 20.36 -3.56 16.47
C SER A 244 18.87 -3.50 16.81
N ALA A 245 18.33 -2.29 17.00
CA ALA A 245 16.92 -2.06 17.29
C ALA A 245 16.50 -0.65 16.91
N LEU A 246 15.19 -0.46 16.77
CA LEU A 246 14.51 0.83 16.76
C LEU A 246 13.74 1.02 18.06
N HIS A 247 13.60 2.27 18.52
CA HIS A 247 12.77 2.63 19.65
C HIS A 247 11.78 3.72 19.26
N PHE A 248 10.51 3.34 19.14
CA PHE A 248 9.39 4.24 18.84
C PHE A 248 8.82 4.80 20.13
N ARG A 249 8.68 6.14 20.23
CA ARG A 249 8.11 6.83 21.38
C ARG A 249 7.13 7.91 20.96
N GLY A 250 5.99 7.95 21.65
CA GLY A 250 4.96 8.96 21.44
C GLY A 250 3.67 8.60 22.17
N PRO A 251 2.57 9.34 21.90
CA PRO A 251 1.30 9.08 22.57
C PRO A 251 0.82 7.64 22.37
N GLY A 252 0.69 6.87 23.48
CA GLY A 252 0.25 5.47 23.45
C GLY A 252 1.28 4.49 22.88
N THR A 253 2.53 4.93 22.68
CA THR A 253 3.59 4.10 22.10
C THR A 253 4.90 4.28 22.84
N ASP A 254 5.41 3.17 23.35
CA ASP A 254 6.77 2.98 23.85
C ASP A 254 7.17 1.56 23.44
N LEU A 255 7.72 1.44 22.22
CA LEU A 255 7.95 0.15 21.57
C LEU A 255 9.40 0.06 21.11
N ARG A 256 10.13 -0.93 21.61
CA ARG A 256 11.44 -1.32 21.12
C ARG A 256 11.29 -2.49 20.17
N VAL A 257 11.78 -2.33 18.94
CA VAL A 257 11.77 -3.35 17.89
C VAL A 257 13.21 -3.75 17.60
N GLY A 258 13.64 -4.92 18.05
CA GLY A 258 14.91 -5.53 17.65
C GLY A 258 14.88 -5.88 16.17
N LEU A 259 16.00 -5.73 15.49
CA LEU A 259 16.13 -6.04 14.08
C LEU A 259 16.77 -7.41 13.86
N ALA A 260 16.35 -8.12 12.83
CA ALA A 260 16.87 -9.45 12.52
C ALA A 260 18.37 -9.44 12.22
N ASP A 261 19.04 -10.55 12.44
CA ASP A 261 20.46 -10.67 12.12
C ASP A 261 20.68 -10.54 10.62
N ASP A 262 21.67 -9.71 10.24
CA ASP A 262 21.96 -9.39 8.84
C ASP A 262 20.77 -8.79 8.07
N HIS A 263 19.88 -8.07 8.77
CA HIS A 263 18.79 -7.33 8.13
C HIS A 263 19.32 -6.30 7.12
N LEU A 264 18.50 -6.07 6.09
CA LEU A 264 18.70 -5.06 5.06
C LEU A 264 17.48 -4.14 5.04
N TRP A 265 17.72 -2.85 5.07
CA TRP A 265 16.71 -1.85 4.76
C TRP A 265 16.54 -1.77 3.25
N LEU A 266 15.30 -1.85 2.82
CA LEU A 266 14.88 -1.71 1.43
C LEU A 266 13.92 -0.54 1.30
N GLY A 267 13.76 0.01 0.09
CA GLY A 267 12.80 1.06 -0.22
C GLY A 267 12.92 1.47 -1.67
N GLY A 268 11.79 1.87 -2.27
CA GLY A 268 11.73 2.22 -3.68
C GLY A 268 11.75 1.02 -4.61
N GLY A 269 12.39 1.20 -5.77
CA GLY A 269 12.50 0.18 -6.80
C GLY A 269 13.60 -0.84 -6.53
N THR A 270 13.53 -1.93 -7.27
CA THR A 270 14.52 -3.01 -7.20
C THR A 270 14.77 -3.61 -8.58
N THR A 271 15.91 -4.30 -8.74
CA THR A 271 16.18 -5.07 -9.95
C THR A 271 15.64 -6.48 -9.78
N ALA A 272 14.69 -6.87 -10.63
CA ALA A 272 14.14 -8.21 -10.65
C ALA A 272 15.14 -9.25 -11.19
N GLY A 273 14.87 -10.54 -10.96
CA GLY A 273 15.70 -11.66 -11.40
C GLY A 273 15.93 -11.70 -12.92
N ASN A 274 15.00 -11.16 -13.70
CA ASN A 274 15.16 -10.99 -15.14
C ASN A 274 16.03 -9.78 -15.55
N GLY A 275 16.67 -9.11 -14.60
CA GLY A 275 17.57 -7.95 -14.81
C GLY A 275 16.89 -6.62 -15.09
N ARG A 276 15.55 -6.53 -14.94
CA ARG A 276 14.79 -5.30 -15.14
C ARG A 276 14.59 -4.56 -13.82
N TYR A 277 14.89 -3.27 -13.81
CA TYR A 277 14.56 -2.40 -12.68
C TYR A 277 13.08 -2.03 -12.71
N CYS A 278 12.38 -2.15 -11.60
CA CYS A 278 10.97 -1.80 -11.48
C CYS A 278 10.67 -1.22 -10.09
N VAL A 279 9.58 -0.47 -9.99
CA VAL A 279 9.02 0.01 -8.72
C VAL A 279 7.72 -0.74 -8.48
N PRO A 280 7.72 -1.75 -7.59
CA PRO A 280 6.59 -2.66 -7.41
C PRO A 280 5.29 -1.97 -6.98
N ASN A 281 5.37 -1.02 -6.07
CA ASN A 281 4.22 -0.29 -5.51
C ASN A 281 4.25 1.18 -5.92
N MET A 282 3.17 1.64 -6.55
CA MET A 282 2.99 3.04 -6.92
C MET A 282 1.66 3.56 -6.38
N PRO A 283 1.68 4.29 -5.26
CA PRO A 283 2.84 4.91 -4.58
C PRO A 283 3.63 3.97 -3.66
N THR A 284 4.85 4.39 -3.31
CA THR A 284 5.64 3.93 -2.17
C THR A 284 6.39 5.12 -1.55
N GLU A 285 6.39 5.23 -0.23
CA GLU A 285 6.99 6.33 0.55
C GLU A 285 7.89 5.81 1.67
N GLU A 286 8.04 4.52 1.75
CA GLU A 286 8.63 3.81 2.87
C GLU A 286 10.06 3.35 2.62
N VAL A 287 10.77 3.15 3.75
CA VAL A 287 11.90 2.24 3.86
C VAL A 287 11.61 1.25 4.97
N PHE A 288 11.79 -0.04 4.72
CA PHE A 288 11.36 -1.11 5.60
C PHE A 288 12.42 -2.19 5.78
N THR A 289 12.27 -2.99 6.84
CA THR A 289 13.14 -4.11 7.12
C THR A 289 12.44 -5.17 7.99
N THR A 290 13.13 -6.30 8.20
CA THR A 290 12.63 -7.41 9.03
C THR A 290 13.01 -7.21 10.49
N PRO A 291 12.02 -7.15 11.41
CA PRO A 291 12.24 -7.25 12.85
C PRO A 291 12.74 -8.63 13.26
N HIS A 292 13.43 -8.70 14.40
CA HIS A 292 13.71 -9.98 15.04
C HIS A 292 12.47 -10.47 15.81
N LYS A 293 11.91 -11.60 15.42
CA LYS A 293 10.65 -12.15 15.93
C LYS A 293 10.55 -12.29 17.46
N ASP A 294 11.70 -12.45 18.14
CA ASP A 294 11.76 -12.64 19.61
C ASP A 294 12.23 -11.40 20.38
N CYS A 295 12.58 -10.30 19.68
CA CYS A 295 13.22 -9.12 20.28
C CYS A 295 12.35 -7.86 20.19
N VAL A 296 11.04 -7.97 20.40
CA VAL A 296 10.12 -6.84 20.45
C VAL A 296 9.54 -6.70 21.85
N GLU A 297 9.67 -5.49 22.43
CA GLU A 297 9.26 -5.20 23.80
C GLU A 297 8.51 -3.86 23.89
N GLY A 298 7.48 -3.81 24.73
CA GLY A 298 6.75 -2.59 25.01
C GLY A 298 5.32 -2.59 24.50
N HIS A 299 4.77 -1.41 24.29
CA HIS A 299 3.38 -1.24 23.84
C HIS A 299 3.28 -0.25 22.69
N VAL A 300 2.27 -0.43 21.87
CA VAL A 300 2.00 0.44 20.73
C VAL A 300 0.50 0.54 20.46
N THR A 301 0.09 1.75 20.06
CA THR A 301 -1.30 2.03 19.65
C THR A 301 -1.32 2.48 18.19
N SER A 302 -2.29 1.97 17.42
CA SER A 302 -2.49 2.42 16.05
C SER A 302 -2.86 3.90 15.99
N THR A 303 -2.33 4.59 15.01
CA THR A 303 -2.63 6.01 14.75
C THR A 303 -3.71 6.20 13.69
N LYS A 304 -4.04 5.14 12.97
CA LYS A 304 -5.11 5.09 11.97
C LYS A 304 -5.91 3.79 12.12
N PRO A 305 -7.19 3.78 11.71
CA PRO A 305 -7.96 2.55 11.61
C PRO A 305 -7.35 1.58 10.59
N LEU A 306 -7.51 0.28 10.85
CA LEU A 306 -7.14 -0.80 9.92
C LEU A 306 -8.40 -1.35 9.24
N SER A 307 -8.43 -1.35 7.91
CA SER A 307 -9.43 -2.09 7.14
C SER A 307 -8.93 -3.51 6.87
N TYR A 308 -9.55 -4.51 7.49
CA TYR A 308 -9.15 -5.89 7.34
C TYR A 308 -10.35 -6.79 7.04
N GLN A 309 -10.32 -7.47 5.91
CA GLN A 309 -11.40 -8.36 5.45
C GLN A 309 -12.80 -7.72 5.52
N GLY A 310 -12.91 -6.45 5.09
CA GLY A 310 -14.16 -5.70 5.09
C GLY A 310 -14.63 -5.20 6.46
N THR A 311 -13.82 -5.36 7.51
CA THR A 311 -14.12 -4.86 8.85
C THR A 311 -13.10 -3.78 9.25
N MET A 312 -13.61 -2.66 9.79
CA MET A 312 -12.77 -1.64 10.38
C MET A 312 -12.37 -2.05 11.80
N ILE A 313 -11.06 -2.04 12.08
CA ILE A 313 -10.50 -2.23 13.42
C ILE A 313 -9.92 -0.89 13.85
N GLU A 314 -10.44 -0.36 14.98
CA GLU A 314 -10.11 0.99 15.42
C GLU A 314 -9.42 0.96 16.79
N GLU A 315 -8.48 1.90 17.00
CA GLU A 315 -7.71 2.06 18.24
C GLU A 315 -7.05 0.75 18.69
N ILE A 316 -6.36 0.10 17.77
CA ILE A 316 -5.60 -1.11 18.08
C ILE A 316 -4.53 -0.74 19.10
N SER A 317 -4.49 -1.46 20.21
CA SER A 317 -3.43 -1.34 21.20
C SER A 317 -2.93 -2.74 21.57
N VAL A 318 -1.62 -2.96 21.41
CA VAL A 318 -0.99 -4.23 21.71
C VAL A 318 0.22 -4.03 22.62
N ARG A 319 0.52 -5.07 23.42
CA ARG A 319 1.74 -5.14 24.23
C ARG A 319 2.53 -6.38 23.84
N PHE A 320 3.82 -6.18 23.61
CA PHE A 320 4.78 -7.22 23.27
C PHE A 320 5.67 -7.57 24.46
N GLU A 321 5.92 -8.86 24.62
CA GLU A 321 6.96 -9.43 25.51
C GLU A 321 7.70 -10.52 24.74
N ALA A 322 9.02 -10.45 24.70
CA ALA A 322 9.86 -11.40 23.95
C ALA A 322 9.35 -11.63 22.51
N GLY A 323 9.02 -10.54 21.82
CA GLY A 323 8.52 -10.54 20.44
C GLY A 323 7.07 -10.97 20.26
N ARG A 324 6.39 -11.43 21.32
CA ARG A 324 5.03 -11.96 21.22
C ARG A 324 4.00 -10.99 21.76
N ILE A 325 2.88 -10.83 21.07
CA ILE A 325 1.71 -10.13 21.60
C ILE A 325 1.14 -10.90 22.79
N VAL A 326 1.15 -10.27 23.96
CA VAL A 326 0.59 -10.78 25.23
C VAL A 326 -0.74 -10.12 25.59
N GLU A 327 -0.98 -8.89 25.10
CA GLU A 327 -2.25 -8.19 25.21
C GLU A 327 -2.62 -7.56 23.88
N ALA A 328 -3.90 -7.66 23.48
CA ALA A 328 -4.45 -7.00 22.31
C ALA A 328 -5.84 -6.42 22.61
N ARG A 329 -6.05 -5.18 22.25
CA ARG A 329 -7.31 -4.43 22.44
C ARG A 329 -7.64 -3.65 21.16
N ALA A 330 -8.91 -3.43 20.93
CA ALA A 330 -9.44 -2.51 19.92
C ALA A 330 -10.78 -1.96 20.43
N SER A 331 -11.08 -0.70 20.10
CA SER A 331 -12.38 -0.10 20.44
C SER A 331 -13.49 -0.62 19.53
N ARG A 332 -13.15 -0.97 18.29
CA ARG A 332 -14.02 -1.61 17.31
C ARG A 332 -13.29 -2.73 16.60
N GLY A 333 -14.00 -3.77 16.16
CA GLY A 333 -13.40 -4.88 15.41
C GLY A 333 -12.54 -5.84 16.27
N ARG A 334 -12.67 -5.81 17.61
CA ARG A 334 -11.87 -6.62 18.54
C ARG A 334 -11.87 -8.12 18.21
N GLU A 335 -13.01 -8.68 17.83
CA GLU A 335 -13.10 -10.10 17.49
C GLU A 335 -12.32 -10.46 16.23
N VAL A 336 -12.27 -9.52 15.27
CA VAL A 336 -11.49 -9.68 14.03
C VAL A 336 -10.00 -9.61 14.34
N LEU A 337 -9.57 -8.65 15.17
CA LEU A 337 -8.20 -8.56 15.66
C LEU A 337 -7.79 -9.86 16.38
N GLN A 338 -8.66 -10.37 17.25
CA GLN A 338 -8.38 -11.63 17.99
C GLN A 338 -8.21 -12.82 17.04
N ARG A 339 -9.09 -12.99 16.05
CA ARG A 339 -8.95 -14.04 15.03
C ARG A 339 -7.70 -13.89 14.18
N MET A 340 -7.34 -12.66 13.85
CA MET A 340 -6.13 -12.35 13.08
C MET A 340 -4.87 -12.83 13.81
N ILE A 341 -4.71 -12.46 15.08
CA ILE A 341 -3.55 -12.88 15.91
C ILE A 341 -3.59 -14.36 16.36
N GLU A 342 -4.70 -15.05 16.12
CA GLU A 342 -4.86 -16.49 16.39
C GLU A 342 -4.76 -17.36 15.14
N THR A 343 -4.44 -16.77 13.98
CA THR A 343 -4.32 -17.52 12.72
C THR A 343 -3.25 -18.60 12.79
N ASP A 344 -2.09 -18.27 13.34
CA ASP A 344 -0.98 -19.17 13.66
C ASP A 344 -0.07 -18.55 14.72
N GLU A 345 1.02 -19.24 15.09
CA GLU A 345 1.97 -18.75 16.10
C GLU A 345 2.71 -17.48 15.64
N GLY A 346 3.05 -17.38 14.35
CA GLY A 346 3.73 -16.23 13.76
C GLY A 346 2.83 -14.99 13.67
N ALA A 347 1.51 -15.15 13.62
CA ALA A 347 0.56 -14.05 13.59
C ALA A 347 0.59 -13.14 14.83
N ARG A 348 1.19 -13.61 15.93
CA ARG A 348 1.41 -12.83 17.16
C ARG A 348 2.74 -12.10 17.20
N ARG A 349 3.51 -12.13 16.12
CA ARG A 349 4.87 -11.57 16.04
C ARG A 349 4.96 -10.62 14.86
N LEU A 350 5.97 -9.76 14.90
CA LEU A 350 6.22 -8.85 13.79
C LEU A 350 6.95 -9.55 12.63
N GLY A 351 6.54 -9.22 11.41
CA GLY A 351 7.20 -9.58 10.16
C GLY A 351 7.87 -8.38 9.49
N GLU A 352 7.39 -7.15 9.79
CA GLU A 352 7.92 -5.93 9.20
C GLU A 352 7.93 -4.77 10.19
N VAL A 353 8.91 -3.87 9.98
CA VAL A 353 8.93 -2.51 10.53
C VAL A 353 9.30 -1.53 9.45
N SER A 354 8.46 -0.51 9.25
CA SER A 354 8.59 0.47 8.17
C SER A 354 8.63 1.91 8.69
N LEU A 355 9.44 2.73 8.04
CA LEU A 355 9.60 4.16 8.33
C LEU A 355 9.10 4.98 7.14
N VAL A 356 8.08 5.78 7.40
CA VAL A 356 7.44 6.68 6.44
C VAL A 356 7.36 8.08 7.05
N PRO A 357 7.84 9.13 6.36
CA PRO A 357 7.77 10.49 6.88
C PRO A 357 6.31 10.99 6.88
N HIS A 358 5.95 11.76 7.91
CA HIS A 358 4.62 12.35 8.04
C HIS A 358 4.31 13.37 6.92
N SER A 359 5.34 13.91 6.27
CA SER A 359 5.23 14.76 5.08
C SER A 359 4.94 13.99 3.77
N SER A 360 4.75 12.66 3.82
CA SER A 360 4.38 11.90 2.63
C SER A 360 3.10 12.48 2.00
N PRO A 361 2.94 12.44 0.67
CA PRO A 361 1.72 12.93 0.01
C PRO A 361 0.45 12.25 0.52
N ILE A 362 0.56 10.99 0.93
CA ILE A 362 -0.55 10.19 1.46
C ILE A 362 -0.92 10.67 2.86
N ALA A 363 0.06 10.87 3.76
CA ALA A 363 -0.19 11.44 5.09
C ALA A 363 -0.75 12.86 4.98
N ALA A 364 -0.19 13.69 4.11
CA ALA A 364 -0.62 15.07 3.88
C ALA A 364 -2.06 15.18 3.35
N SER A 365 -2.57 14.16 2.65
CA SER A 365 -3.96 14.10 2.20
C SER A 365 -4.97 14.03 3.36
N GLY A 366 -4.54 13.52 4.52
CA GLY A 366 -5.39 13.25 5.67
C GLY A 366 -6.42 12.13 5.46
N LEU A 367 -6.38 11.43 4.33
CA LEU A 367 -7.34 10.40 3.96
C LEU A 367 -6.99 9.04 4.56
N LEU A 368 -8.03 8.25 4.78
CA LEU A 368 -7.95 6.80 4.90
C LEU A 368 -8.48 6.23 3.59
N PHE A 369 -7.60 5.62 2.80
CA PHE A 369 -7.95 5.15 1.47
C PHE A 369 -8.72 3.83 1.47
N LEU A 370 -8.69 3.08 2.57
CA LEU A 370 -9.25 1.72 2.64
C LEU A 370 -8.59 0.78 1.61
N ASN A 371 -7.34 1.06 1.31
CA ASN A 371 -6.52 0.32 0.36
C ASN A 371 -5.08 0.28 0.88
N THR A 372 -4.56 -0.92 1.13
CA THR A 372 -3.25 -1.14 1.76
C THR A 372 -2.13 -0.44 0.99
N LEU A 373 -2.13 -0.46 -0.34
CA LEU A 373 -1.13 0.23 -1.17
C LEU A 373 -0.93 1.71 -0.80
N PHE A 374 -1.99 2.38 -0.31
CA PHE A 374 -1.93 3.77 0.13
C PHE A 374 -1.76 3.88 1.63
N ASP A 375 -2.58 3.16 2.39
CA ASP A 375 -2.70 3.38 3.83
C ASP A 375 -1.40 3.02 4.57
N GLU A 376 -0.66 1.99 4.13
CA GLU A 376 0.67 1.64 4.65
C GLU A 376 1.67 2.79 4.44
N ASN A 377 1.57 3.52 3.34
CA ASN A 377 2.43 4.65 2.99
C ASN A 377 2.02 6.00 3.63
N ALA A 378 1.01 5.99 4.50
CA ALA A 378 0.54 7.16 5.22
C ALA A 378 1.32 7.45 6.51
N ALA A 379 2.04 6.47 7.08
CA ALA A 379 2.76 6.62 8.34
C ALA A 379 3.74 5.46 8.55
N CYS A 380 4.71 5.63 9.46
CA CYS A 380 5.45 4.47 9.97
C CYS A 380 4.47 3.39 10.39
N HIS A 381 4.75 2.14 10.03
CA HIS A 381 3.89 1.01 10.32
C HIS A 381 4.69 -0.22 10.77
N ILE A 382 3.98 -1.19 11.28
CA ILE A 382 4.47 -2.52 11.59
C ILE A 382 3.52 -3.54 10.96
N ALA A 383 4.06 -4.66 10.48
CA ALA A 383 3.25 -5.78 10.04
C ALA A 383 3.28 -6.91 11.06
N LEU A 384 2.11 -7.49 11.33
CA LEU A 384 2.01 -8.76 12.02
C LEU A 384 2.14 -9.89 11.01
N GLY A 385 2.93 -10.89 11.34
CA GLY A 385 3.00 -12.13 10.58
C GLY A 385 4.29 -12.30 9.77
N GLN A 386 4.15 -12.67 8.50
CA GLN A 386 5.22 -13.10 7.61
C GLN A 386 6.28 -12.02 7.40
N ALA A 387 7.55 -12.38 7.55
CA ALA A 387 8.68 -11.53 7.19
C ALA A 387 9.09 -11.72 5.71
N TYR A 388 9.64 -10.68 5.10
CA TYR A 388 10.21 -10.75 3.75
C TYR A 388 11.66 -11.24 3.79
N SER A 389 11.96 -12.33 3.11
CA SER A 389 13.32 -12.89 3.00
C SER A 389 14.29 -11.90 2.34
N THR A 390 13.81 -11.10 1.40
CA THR A 390 14.59 -10.05 0.71
C THR A 390 15.17 -9.01 1.67
N CYS A 391 14.56 -8.81 2.84
CA CYS A 391 15.07 -7.93 3.89
C CYS A 391 16.20 -8.55 4.74
N LEU A 392 16.76 -9.68 4.33
CA LEU A 392 17.91 -10.32 4.93
C LEU A 392 19.01 -10.54 3.88
N LYS A 393 20.27 -10.38 4.28
CA LYS A 393 21.38 -10.60 3.39
C LYS A 393 21.39 -12.04 2.86
N ASN A 394 21.33 -12.19 1.53
CA ASN A 394 21.19 -13.47 0.82
C ASN A 394 19.91 -14.26 1.20
N GLY A 395 18.87 -13.58 1.68
CA GLY A 395 17.67 -14.22 2.20
C GLY A 395 16.93 -15.08 1.18
N ASP A 396 17.01 -14.73 -0.10
CA ASP A 396 16.37 -15.51 -1.19
C ASP A 396 16.99 -16.89 -1.40
N THR A 397 18.20 -17.11 -0.88
CA THR A 397 18.92 -18.40 -0.97
C THR A 397 18.84 -19.22 0.30
N LEU A 398 18.29 -18.66 1.38
CA LEU A 398 18.19 -19.31 2.68
C LEU A 398 16.97 -20.22 2.78
N THR A 399 17.11 -21.31 3.53
CA THR A 399 15.97 -22.13 3.94
C THR A 399 15.12 -21.39 4.96
N LYS A 400 13.90 -21.88 5.19
CA LYS A 400 13.01 -21.35 6.22
C LYS A 400 13.66 -21.38 7.61
N GLU A 401 14.31 -22.48 7.95
CA GLU A 401 14.98 -22.68 9.23
C GLU A 401 16.16 -21.71 9.41
N GLU A 402 16.89 -21.42 8.34
CA GLU A 402 17.98 -20.42 8.36
C GLU A 402 17.46 -19.00 8.50
N LEU A 403 16.33 -18.65 7.84
CA LEU A 403 15.65 -17.37 8.00
C LEU A 403 15.17 -17.19 9.44
N GLU A 404 14.50 -18.19 10.00
CA GLU A 404 14.02 -18.19 11.39
C GLU A 404 15.16 -18.09 12.41
N ALA A 405 16.30 -18.74 12.16
CA ALA A 405 17.48 -18.66 13.01
C ALA A 405 18.10 -17.25 13.05
N ARG A 406 17.90 -16.44 12.00
CA ARG A 406 18.29 -15.01 11.94
C ARG A 406 17.23 -14.07 12.52
N GLY A 407 16.12 -14.60 13.01
CA GLY A 407 15.05 -13.84 13.64
C GLY A 407 13.88 -13.49 12.73
N ALA A 408 13.86 -13.92 11.46
CA ALA A 408 12.71 -13.71 10.60
C ALA A 408 11.50 -14.51 11.11
N ASN A 409 10.32 -13.93 10.99
CA ASN A 409 9.06 -14.57 11.38
C ASN A 409 8.40 -15.27 10.19
N ASP A 410 7.79 -16.42 10.44
CA ASP A 410 6.99 -17.17 9.45
C ASP A 410 5.54 -17.21 9.89
N SER A 411 4.61 -16.90 8.98
CA SER A 411 3.19 -16.88 9.23
C SER A 411 2.38 -17.02 7.95
N LEU A 412 1.10 -17.36 8.10
CA LEU A 412 0.12 -17.38 7.01
C LEU A 412 -0.47 -16.00 6.69
N ILE A 413 -0.17 -14.99 7.53
CA ILE A 413 -0.64 -13.61 7.33
C ILE A 413 0.53 -12.64 7.22
N HIS A 414 0.29 -11.51 6.57
CA HIS A 414 1.09 -10.30 6.65
C HIS A 414 0.11 -9.13 6.66
N VAL A 415 0.07 -8.37 7.76
CA VAL A 415 -0.95 -7.34 7.96
C VAL A 415 -0.32 -6.09 8.54
N ASP A 416 -0.24 -5.05 7.72
CA ASP A 416 0.29 -3.74 8.06
C ASP A 416 -0.72 -2.90 8.82
N TRP A 417 -0.26 -2.17 9.82
CA TRP A 417 -1.07 -1.17 10.50
C TRP A 417 -0.22 -0.02 11.04
N MET A 418 -0.74 1.20 10.88
CA MET A 418 -0.04 2.45 11.07
C MET A 418 0.14 2.80 12.54
N ILE A 419 1.37 3.11 12.91
CA ILE A 419 1.77 3.52 14.27
C ILE A 419 2.42 4.92 14.27
N GLY A 420 2.77 5.47 13.11
CA GLY A 420 3.42 6.76 12.94
C GLY A 420 2.46 7.95 13.02
N SER A 421 2.97 9.10 13.40
CA SER A 421 2.30 10.41 13.35
C SER A 421 3.33 11.52 13.53
N ASN A 422 2.89 12.79 13.44
CA ASN A 422 3.71 13.95 13.74
C ASN A 422 4.08 14.09 15.24
N ARG A 423 3.80 13.09 16.07
CA ARG A 423 4.15 13.04 17.50
C ARG A 423 4.94 11.81 17.87
N ILE A 424 5.39 11.04 16.89
CA ILE A 424 6.22 9.85 17.08
C ILE A 424 7.67 10.21 16.78
N ASP A 425 8.54 9.91 17.75
CA ASP A 425 9.98 9.91 17.59
C ASP A 425 10.49 8.48 17.40
N VAL A 426 11.52 8.30 16.60
CA VAL A 426 12.20 7.02 16.41
C VAL A 426 13.69 7.20 16.62
N ASP A 427 14.26 6.42 17.53
CA ASP A 427 15.68 6.31 17.75
C ASP A 427 16.22 4.98 17.21
N GLY A 428 17.39 5.04 16.55
CA GLY A 428 18.18 3.86 16.21
C GLY A 428 19.10 3.49 17.38
N ILE A 429 19.12 2.23 17.77
CA ILE A 429 19.95 1.73 18.86
C ILE A 429 21.05 0.83 18.28
N SER A 430 22.30 1.18 18.55
CA SER A 430 23.44 0.38 18.10
C SER A 430 23.61 -0.89 18.95
N ALA A 431 24.44 -1.83 18.49
CA ALA A 431 24.80 -3.04 19.23
C ALA A 431 25.46 -2.75 20.60
N THR A 432 26.06 -1.56 20.76
CA THR A 432 26.65 -1.12 22.05
C THR A 432 25.63 -0.47 22.99
N GLY A 433 24.37 -0.30 22.54
CA GLY A 433 23.31 0.38 23.28
C GLY A 433 23.29 1.89 23.12
N ALA A 434 24.16 2.48 22.28
CA ALA A 434 24.09 3.90 21.97
C ALA A 434 22.85 4.20 21.14
N SER A 435 22.17 5.30 21.45
CA SER A 435 20.93 5.74 20.80
C SER A 435 21.18 7.04 20.04
N GLU A 436 20.68 7.12 18.81
CA GLU A 436 20.70 8.34 18.00
C GLU A 436 19.37 8.54 17.26
N PRO A 437 18.99 9.79 16.95
CA PRO A 437 17.71 10.07 16.29
C PRO A 437 17.71 9.54 14.85
N VAL A 438 16.62 8.85 14.48
CA VAL A 438 16.28 8.45 13.11
C VAL A 438 15.13 9.30 12.61
N MET A 439 14.09 9.49 13.46
CA MET A 439 12.99 10.40 13.16
C MET A 439 12.64 11.24 14.38
N ARG A 440 12.18 12.47 14.12
CA ARG A 440 11.65 13.40 15.13
C ARG A 440 10.33 13.99 14.64
N SER A 441 9.32 13.96 15.51
CA SER A 441 7.97 14.44 15.14
C SER A 441 7.45 13.87 13.83
N GLY A 442 7.75 12.58 13.55
CA GLY A 442 7.38 11.89 12.33
C GLY A 442 8.19 12.24 11.08
N GLU A 443 9.23 13.07 11.18
CA GLU A 443 10.10 13.43 10.06
C GLU A 443 11.52 12.88 10.24
N TRP A 444 12.23 12.69 9.13
CA TRP A 444 13.61 12.25 9.15
C TRP A 444 14.51 13.26 9.90
N ALA A 445 15.34 12.79 10.82
CA ALA A 445 16.21 13.60 11.66
C ALA A 445 17.51 14.02 10.91
#